data_368955a8078cb57d3bb472d3de753189
#
_entry.id   368955a8078cb57d3bb472d3de753189
#
_cell.length_a   1.000
_cell.length_b   1.000
_cell.length_c   1.000
_cell.angle_alpha   90.00
_cell.angle_beta   90.00
_cell.angle_gamma   90.00
#
_symmetry.space_group_name_H-M   'P 1'
#
loop_
_entity.id
_entity.type
_entity.pdbx_description
1 polymer ?
#
loop_
_entity_poly.entity_id
_entity_poly.type
_entity_poly.pdbx_seq_one_letter_code
_entity_poly.pdbx_strand_id
1 'polypeptide(L)'
;MKVADLIKNSGSTGFSFEILPPLKGSSIEKSFKAIDTLREFAPLYINITTHRSELVYKDTPDGLFRRVSERSRPGTVAVAAAIKNKYQIPTVPHLICSGFTAL
;
A
#
# COMPACT_ATOMS: atom_id res chain seq x y z
N MET A 1 -13.68 -13.50 -3.76
CA MET A 1 -14.49 -12.79 -4.77
C MET A 1 -13.57 -11.94 -5.64
N LYS A 2 -13.72 -11.98 -6.93
CA LYS A 2 -12.88 -11.20 -7.85
C LYS A 2 -13.38 -9.75 -7.92
N VAL A 3 -12.45 -8.79 -7.91
CA VAL A 3 -12.79 -7.36 -8.01
C VAL A 3 -13.55 -7.06 -9.32
N ALA A 4 -13.16 -7.72 -10.43
CA ALA A 4 -13.88 -7.58 -11.69
C ALA A 4 -15.36 -7.93 -11.58
N ASP A 5 -15.71 -8.96 -10.83
CA ASP A 5 -17.09 -9.34 -10.61
C ASP A 5 -17.83 -8.33 -9.74
N LEU A 6 -17.16 -7.75 -8.75
CA LEU A 6 -17.73 -6.69 -7.93
C LEU A 6 -18.10 -5.46 -8.75
N ILE A 7 -17.19 -5.04 -9.64
CA ILE A 7 -17.43 -3.91 -10.53
C ILE A 7 -18.59 -4.20 -11.48
N LYS A 8 -18.57 -5.38 -12.10
CA LYS A 8 -19.59 -5.80 -13.07
C LYS A 8 -20.99 -5.89 -12.45
N ASN A 9 -21.07 -6.36 -11.22
CA ASN A 9 -22.34 -6.63 -10.55
C ASN A 9 -22.83 -5.47 -9.67
N SER A 10 -22.13 -4.34 -9.62
CA SER A 10 -22.48 -3.25 -8.72
C SER A 10 -23.82 -2.58 -9.04
N GLY A 11 -24.25 -2.58 -10.31
CA GLY A 11 -25.52 -2.02 -10.75
C GLY A 11 -25.65 -0.49 -10.60
N SER A 12 -24.66 0.15 -9.99
CA SER A 12 -24.60 1.61 -9.77
C SER A 12 -23.16 2.05 -9.72
N THR A 13 -22.91 3.36 -9.61
CA THR A 13 -21.56 3.89 -9.45
C THR A 13 -20.94 3.36 -8.15
N GLY A 14 -19.82 2.67 -8.28
CA GLY A 14 -19.04 2.18 -7.15
C GLY A 14 -17.84 3.06 -6.89
N PHE A 15 -17.31 2.99 -5.66
CA PHE A 15 -16.11 3.70 -5.25
C PHE A 15 -15.01 2.71 -4.90
N SER A 16 -13.79 3.09 -5.20
CA SER A 16 -12.60 2.45 -4.66
C SER A 16 -11.69 3.54 -4.09
N PHE A 17 -10.90 3.18 -3.12
CA PHE A 17 -9.93 4.08 -2.52
C PHE A 17 -8.53 3.51 -2.70
N GLU A 18 -7.55 4.38 -2.68
CA GLU A 18 -6.15 4.01 -2.75
C GLU A 18 -5.45 4.50 -1.48
N ILE A 19 -4.72 3.61 -0.85
CA ILE A 19 -3.92 3.96 0.32
C ILE A 19 -2.45 3.62 0.07
N LEU A 20 -1.59 4.33 0.78
CA LEU A 20 -0.15 4.10 0.77
C LEU A 20 0.22 3.33 2.04
N PRO A 21 1.05 2.27 1.94
CA PRO A 21 1.55 1.60 3.14
C PRO A 21 2.24 2.58 4.09
N PRO A 22 2.18 2.36 5.41
CA PRO A 22 2.88 3.21 6.36
C PRO A 22 4.39 3.09 6.19
N LEU A 23 5.16 4.03 6.73
CA LEU A 23 6.61 3.94 6.76
C LEU A 23 7.04 2.74 7.63
N LYS A 24 8.12 2.07 7.24
CA LYS A 24 8.71 1.00 8.06
C LYS A 24 9.06 1.55 9.45
N GLY A 25 8.74 0.77 10.47
CA GLY A 25 8.90 1.19 11.86
C GLY A 25 7.73 2.00 12.41
N SER A 26 6.77 2.42 11.57
CA SER A 26 5.53 3.05 12.01
C SER A 26 4.43 2.01 12.20
N SER A 27 3.42 2.37 13.01
CA SER A 27 2.25 1.52 13.20
C SER A 27 1.32 1.57 11.99
N ILE A 28 0.67 0.46 11.68
CA ILE A 28 -0.41 0.38 10.69
C ILE A 28 -1.70 1.06 11.17
N GLU A 29 -1.77 1.49 12.40
CA GLU A 29 -2.97 2.08 13.02
C GLU A 29 -3.50 3.30 12.27
N LYS A 30 -2.64 4.13 11.70
CA LYS A 30 -3.07 5.28 10.90
C LYS A 30 -3.84 4.83 9.66
N SER A 31 -3.38 3.77 9.01
CA SER A 31 -4.08 3.18 7.85
C SER A 31 -5.42 2.62 8.27
N PHE A 32 -5.49 1.94 9.39
CA PHE A 32 -6.74 1.42 9.92
C PHE A 32 -7.73 2.53 10.26
N LYS A 33 -7.27 3.62 10.87
CA LYS A 33 -8.13 4.79 11.15
C LYS A 33 -8.69 5.41 9.87
N ALA A 34 -7.87 5.53 8.85
CA ALA A 34 -8.33 6.03 7.55
C ALA A 34 -9.41 5.12 6.96
N ILE A 35 -9.22 3.81 7.02
CA ILE A 35 -10.20 2.85 6.52
C ILE A 35 -11.48 2.87 7.36
N ASP A 36 -11.38 3.03 8.68
CA ASP A 36 -12.55 3.17 9.55
C ASP A 36 -13.45 4.33 9.11
N THR A 37 -12.85 5.43 8.65
CA THR A 37 -13.59 6.56 8.11
C THR A 37 -14.14 6.27 6.71
N LEU A 38 -13.32 5.68 5.84
CA LEU A 38 -13.68 5.46 4.44
C LEU A 38 -14.73 4.36 4.26
N ARG A 39 -14.81 3.40 5.16
CA ARG A 39 -15.75 2.29 5.02
C ARG A 39 -17.23 2.73 5.09
N GLU A 40 -17.51 3.91 5.61
CA GLU A 40 -18.85 4.50 5.59
C GLU A 40 -19.38 4.69 4.17
N PHE A 41 -18.48 4.87 3.20
CA PHE A 41 -18.82 5.04 1.78
C PHE A 41 -18.98 3.71 1.04
N ALA A 42 -18.90 2.58 1.74
CA ALA A 42 -19.02 1.24 1.18
C ALA A 42 -18.16 1.02 -0.07
N PRO A 43 -16.82 1.15 0.02
CA PRO A 43 -15.96 0.95 -1.14
C PRO A 43 -16.07 -0.47 -1.66
N LEU A 44 -16.03 -0.65 -2.97
CA LEU A 44 -16.02 -1.98 -3.60
C LEU A 44 -14.73 -2.72 -3.30
N TYR A 45 -13.63 -2.02 -3.27
CA TYR A 45 -12.30 -2.55 -2.97
C TYR A 45 -11.37 -1.41 -2.59
N ILE A 46 -10.22 -1.76 -2.04
CA ILE A 46 -9.17 -0.81 -1.66
C ILE A 46 -7.89 -1.18 -2.39
N ASN A 47 -7.30 -0.21 -3.06
CA ASN A 47 -5.98 -0.35 -3.69
C ASN A 47 -4.89 -0.03 -2.68
N ILE A 48 -3.83 -0.83 -2.68
CA ILE A 48 -2.64 -0.56 -1.88
C ILE A 48 -1.52 -0.23 -2.88
N THR A 49 -1.15 1.04 -2.96
CA THR A 49 -0.17 1.47 -3.95
C THR A 49 1.26 1.19 -3.49
N THR A 50 2.16 1.02 -4.46
CA THR A 50 3.58 0.84 -4.21
C THR A 50 4.28 2.18 -4.33
N HIS A 51 5.06 2.54 -3.31
CA HIS A 51 5.95 3.69 -3.38
C HIS A 51 7.33 3.22 -3.83
N ARG A 52 7.89 3.90 -4.83
CA ARG A 52 9.26 3.61 -5.28
C ARG A 52 10.28 3.97 -4.22
N SER A 53 11.48 3.41 -4.37
CA SER A 53 12.61 3.73 -3.51
C SER A 53 12.93 5.23 -3.57
N GLU A 54 13.29 5.78 -2.43
CA GLU A 54 13.70 7.17 -2.29
C GLU A 54 15.22 7.25 -2.23
N LEU A 55 15.78 8.35 -2.75
CA LEU A 55 17.19 8.64 -2.60
C LEU A 55 17.40 9.35 -1.28
N VAL A 56 18.24 8.79 -0.43
CA VAL A 56 18.60 9.38 0.86
C VAL A 56 20.11 9.56 0.96
N TYR A 57 20.53 10.55 1.73
CA TYR A 57 21.94 10.81 1.98
C TYR A 57 22.30 10.34 3.38
N LYS A 58 23.33 9.50 3.47
CA LYS A 58 23.83 8.99 4.75
C LYS A 58 25.22 9.50 5.02
N ASP A 59 25.48 9.87 6.27
CA ASP A 59 26.81 10.29 6.71
C ASP A 59 27.80 9.13 6.58
N THR A 60 29.02 9.46 6.13
CA THR A 60 30.14 8.54 6.10
C THR A 60 31.19 8.95 7.12
N PRO A 61 32.09 8.03 7.56
CA PRO A 61 33.11 8.34 8.56
C PRO A 61 34.09 9.44 8.16
N ASP A 62 34.23 9.72 6.87
CA ASP A 62 35.13 10.76 6.34
C ASP A 62 34.49 12.15 6.27
N GLY A 63 33.29 12.32 6.82
CA GLY A 63 32.57 13.59 6.82
C GLY A 63 31.82 13.90 5.54
N LEU A 64 31.78 12.97 4.58
CA LEU A 64 31.03 13.10 3.34
C LEU A 64 29.65 12.46 3.47
N PHE A 65 28.82 12.63 2.44
CA PHE A 65 27.51 11.98 2.35
C PHE A 65 27.52 10.92 1.24
N ARG A 66 26.90 9.80 1.51
CA ARG A 66 26.66 8.76 0.53
C ARG A 66 25.20 8.77 0.11
N ARG A 67 24.95 8.85 -1.20
CA ARG A 67 23.61 8.74 -1.77
C ARG A 67 23.25 7.27 -1.93
N VAL A 68 22.16 6.86 -1.30
CA VAL A 68 21.66 5.48 -1.38
C VAL A 68 20.17 5.48 -1.73
N SER A 69 19.74 4.42 -2.39
CA SER A 69 18.33 4.17 -2.65
C SER A 69 17.78 3.33 -1.50
N GLU A 70 16.68 3.76 -0.91
CA GLU A 70 16.09 3.10 0.25
C GLU A 70 14.58 2.91 0.05
N ARG A 71 14.11 1.71 0.39
CA ARG A 71 12.67 1.43 0.46
C ARG A 71 12.21 1.64 1.89
N SER A 72 11.43 2.68 2.09
CA SER A 72 10.97 3.07 3.43
C SER A 72 9.59 2.54 3.78
N ARG A 73 8.91 1.83 2.87
CA ARG A 73 7.58 1.28 3.10
C ARG A 73 7.56 -0.24 2.96
N PRO A 74 6.69 -0.94 3.72
CA PRO A 74 6.55 -2.38 3.60
C PRO A 74 5.92 -2.78 2.26
N GLY A 75 5.98 -4.07 1.95
CA GLY A 75 5.35 -4.60 0.75
C GLY A 75 3.83 -4.48 0.77
N THR A 76 3.25 -4.22 -0.40
CA THR A 76 1.80 -4.02 -0.54
C THR A 76 0.99 -5.27 -0.20
N VAL A 77 1.52 -6.46 -0.47
CA VAL A 77 0.82 -7.73 -0.23
C VAL A 77 0.55 -7.95 1.27
N ALA A 78 1.53 -7.67 2.11
CA ALA A 78 1.38 -7.82 3.56
C ALA A 78 0.33 -6.85 4.11
N VAL A 79 0.37 -5.59 3.66
CA VAL A 79 -0.61 -4.58 4.07
C VAL A 79 -2.01 -4.94 3.57
N ALA A 80 -2.12 -5.40 2.33
CA ALA A 80 -3.40 -5.84 1.76
C ALA A 80 -4.00 -7.00 2.56
N ALA A 81 -3.17 -7.99 2.94
CA ALA A 81 -3.60 -9.11 3.75
C ALA A 81 -4.12 -8.67 5.13
N ALA A 82 -3.43 -7.74 5.78
CA ALA A 82 -3.83 -7.21 7.08
C ALA A 82 -5.20 -6.49 6.99
N ILE A 83 -5.39 -5.67 5.98
CA ILE A 83 -6.63 -4.92 5.77
C ILE A 83 -7.79 -5.88 5.45
N LYS A 84 -7.58 -6.80 4.54
CA LYS A 84 -8.62 -7.78 4.17
C LYS A 84 -9.02 -8.63 5.38
N ASN A 85 -8.06 -9.05 6.18
CA ASN A 85 -8.34 -9.86 7.36
C ASN A 85 -9.15 -9.10 8.40
N LYS A 86 -8.83 -7.83 8.63
CA LYS A 86 -9.52 -7.01 9.64
C LYS A 86 -10.89 -6.54 9.20
N TYR A 87 -11.03 -6.08 7.96
CA TYR A 87 -12.24 -5.41 7.48
C TYR A 87 -13.11 -6.24 6.55
N GLN A 88 -12.59 -7.34 6.03
CA GLN A 88 -13.26 -8.18 5.02
C GLN A 88 -13.61 -7.40 3.75
N ILE A 89 -12.89 -6.32 3.46
CA ILE A 89 -13.02 -5.56 2.23
C ILE A 89 -11.99 -6.10 1.24
N PRO A 90 -12.37 -6.37 -0.02
CA PRO A 90 -11.42 -6.80 -1.04
C PRO A 90 -10.31 -5.79 -1.25
N THR A 91 -9.07 -6.27 -1.38
CA THR A 91 -7.90 -5.42 -1.56
C THR A 91 -7.16 -5.79 -2.85
N VAL A 92 -6.57 -4.78 -3.48
CA VAL A 92 -5.77 -4.93 -4.70
C VAL A 92 -4.37 -4.39 -4.42
N PRO A 93 -3.41 -5.27 -4.10
CA PRO A 93 -2.03 -4.83 -3.90
C PRO A 93 -1.38 -4.52 -5.26
N HIS A 94 -0.81 -3.33 -5.41
CA HIS A 94 -0.08 -2.96 -6.61
C HIS A 94 1.32 -3.55 -6.57
N LEU A 95 1.79 -4.06 -7.70
CA LEU A 95 3.13 -4.58 -7.86
C LEU A 95 3.85 -3.80 -8.96
N ILE A 96 5.02 -3.28 -8.64
CA ILE A 96 5.91 -2.67 -9.61
C ILE A 96 7.07 -3.63 -9.81
N CYS A 97 7.24 -4.12 -11.03
CA CYS A 97 8.22 -5.17 -11.32
C CYS A 97 9.64 -4.64 -11.54
N SER A 98 9.84 -3.32 -11.62
CA SER A 98 11.16 -2.73 -11.71
C SER A 98 11.91 -2.84 -10.38
N GLY A 99 13.21 -3.08 -10.43
CA GLY A 99 14.05 -3.19 -9.24
C GLY A 99 14.06 -4.56 -8.57
N PHE A 100 13.38 -5.54 -9.13
CA PHE A 100 13.50 -6.93 -8.71
C PHE A 100 14.56 -7.63 -9.55
N THR A 101 15.33 -8.52 -8.92
CA THR A 101 16.32 -9.34 -9.60
C THR A 101 15.81 -10.77 -9.72
N ALA A 102 16.33 -11.50 -10.69
CA ALA A 102 15.93 -12.90 -10.96
C ALA A 102 16.61 -13.94 -10.05
N LEU A 103 17.19 -13.49 -8.95
CA LEU A 103 17.85 -14.37 -7.99
C LEU A 103 16.87 -15.02 -7.03
#